data_009d7033330cdf463228ca078b4d3b2c
#
_entry.id   009d7033330cdf463228ca078b4d3b2c
#
_cell.length_a   1.000
_cell.length_b   1.000
_cell.length_c   1.000
_cell.angle_alpha   90.00
_cell.angle_beta   90.00
_cell.angle_gamma   90.00
#
_symmetry.space_group_name_H-M   'P 1'
#
loop_
_entity.id
_entity.type
_entity.pdbx_description
1 polymer ?
#
loop_
_entity_poly.entity_id
_entity_poly.type
_entity_poly.pdbx_seq_one_letter_code
_entity_poly.pdbx_strand_id
1 'polypeptide(L)'
;ERRVEVLDVTEAADDLSKLNALLAARPALIIDGLFGIGLNRPLGPGWVSFIERVNAARLPVLAVDVPSGLNADTGEPQEAAIEASLTLTVGAPKSGMLREVAWPFVGRLEVTPDVGLAPCPLQGELQWTLPEDFAGYPPARAAASHKGSCGHLAIVAGSLGYHGAAV
;
A
#
# COMPACT_ATOMS: atom_id res chain seq x y z
N GLU A 1 -23.08 -21.03 8.62
CA GLU A 1 -21.58 -21.17 8.76
C GLU A 1 -20.96 -20.96 7.39
N ARG A 2 -20.03 -19.99 7.29
CA ARG A 2 -19.23 -19.84 6.07
C ARG A 2 -18.11 -20.85 6.13
N ARG A 3 -18.10 -21.81 5.22
CA ARG A 3 -17.05 -22.80 5.13
C ARG A 3 -15.78 -22.15 4.59
N VAL A 4 -14.68 -22.23 5.35
CA VAL A 4 -13.36 -21.80 4.87
C VAL A 4 -12.75 -22.99 4.12
N GLU A 5 -12.39 -22.80 2.87
CA GLU A 5 -11.62 -23.75 2.10
C GLU A 5 -10.14 -23.37 2.21
N VAL A 6 -9.31 -24.32 2.65
CA VAL A 6 -7.87 -24.14 2.78
C VAL A 6 -7.19 -24.78 1.59
N LEU A 7 -6.41 -23.99 0.87
CA LEU A 7 -5.51 -24.44 -0.18
C LEU A 7 -4.09 -24.38 0.37
N ASP A 8 -3.44 -25.52 0.49
CA ASP A 8 -2.03 -25.58 0.85
C ASP A 8 -1.18 -25.40 -0.42
N VAL A 9 -0.39 -24.33 -0.43
CA VAL A 9 0.52 -24.00 -1.54
C VAL A 9 1.94 -24.09 -1.02
N THR A 10 2.69 -25.07 -1.51
CA THR A 10 4.11 -25.24 -1.20
C THR A 10 4.99 -24.69 -2.33
N GLU A 11 6.28 -24.47 -2.07
CA GLU A 11 7.25 -24.02 -3.10
C GLU A 11 7.32 -24.95 -4.33
N ALA A 12 6.89 -26.21 -4.18
CA ALA A 12 6.85 -27.21 -5.23
C ALA A 12 5.48 -27.33 -5.92
N ALA A 13 4.60 -26.34 -5.74
CA ALA A 13 3.25 -26.39 -6.31
C ALA A 13 3.29 -26.29 -7.84
N ASP A 14 3.59 -27.40 -8.50
CA ASP A 14 3.44 -27.54 -9.95
C ASP A 14 1.96 -27.45 -10.38
N ASP A 15 1.03 -27.65 -9.45
CA ASP A 15 -0.41 -27.63 -9.72
C ASP A 15 -1.09 -26.38 -9.19
N LEU A 16 -1.17 -25.35 -10.03
CA LEU A 16 -1.95 -24.14 -9.77
C LEU A 16 -3.41 -24.26 -10.24
N SER A 17 -3.93 -25.47 -10.48
CA SER A 17 -5.30 -25.69 -10.98
C SER A 17 -6.35 -25.14 -10.03
N LYS A 18 -6.18 -25.34 -8.72
CA LYS A 18 -7.09 -24.80 -7.70
C LYS A 18 -7.04 -23.28 -7.62
N LEU A 19 -5.84 -22.67 -7.70
CA LEU A 19 -5.71 -21.23 -7.79
C LEU A 19 -6.44 -20.70 -9.03
N ASN A 20 -6.24 -21.32 -10.17
CA ASN A 20 -6.93 -20.92 -11.41
C ASN A 20 -8.45 -21.01 -11.26
N ALA A 21 -8.98 -22.05 -10.60
CA ALA A 21 -10.41 -22.19 -10.36
C ALA A 21 -10.94 -21.09 -9.43
N LEU A 22 -10.21 -20.74 -8.36
CA LEU A 22 -10.56 -19.64 -7.47
C LEU A 22 -10.54 -18.29 -8.19
N LEU A 23 -9.53 -18.01 -8.99
CA LEU A 23 -9.44 -16.78 -9.77
C LEU A 23 -10.53 -16.69 -10.84
N ALA A 24 -10.86 -17.81 -11.50
CA ALA A 24 -11.95 -17.89 -12.49
C ALA A 24 -13.33 -17.61 -11.88
N ALA A 25 -13.53 -17.93 -10.59
CA ALA A 25 -14.74 -17.59 -9.85
C ALA A 25 -14.87 -16.07 -9.60
N ARG A 26 -13.86 -15.27 -9.94
CA ARG A 26 -13.81 -13.81 -9.82
C ARG A 26 -14.20 -13.30 -8.42
N PRO A 27 -13.46 -13.65 -7.37
CA PRO A 27 -13.70 -13.10 -6.04
C PRO A 27 -13.71 -11.56 -6.08
N ALA A 28 -14.52 -10.95 -5.24
CA ALA A 28 -14.61 -9.48 -5.16
C ALA A 28 -13.33 -8.84 -4.61
N LEU A 29 -12.55 -9.59 -3.83
CA LEU A 29 -11.31 -9.13 -3.23
C LEU A 29 -10.38 -10.32 -3.00
N ILE A 30 -9.09 -10.12 -3.26
CA ILE A 30 -8.00 -11.00 -2.84
C ILE A 30 -7.28 -10.30 -1.70
N ILE A 31 -6.95 -11.01 -0.64
CA ILE A 31 -6.10 -10.51 0.45
C ILE A 31 -4.75 -11.20 0.34
N ASP A 32 -3.71 -10.41 0.15
CA ASP A 32 -2.33 -10.86 0.06
C ASP A 32 -1.63 -10.68 1.42
N GLY A 33 -1.11 -11.74 1.97
CA GLY A 33 -0.34 -11.78 3.21
C GLY A 33 0.65 -12.93 3.21
N LEU A 34 1.19 -13.30 2.03
CA LEU A 34 2.10 -14.44 1.88
C LEU A 34 3.51 -14.14 2.40
N PHE A 35 4.05 -12.98 2.02
CA PHE A 35 5.39 -12.54 2.38
C PHE A 35 5.35 -11.10 2.91
N GLY A 36 6.15 -10.83 3.94
CA GLY A 36 6.29 -9.52 4.54
C GLY A 36 7.72 -8.99 4.45
N ILE A 37 8.08 -8.09 5.37
CA ILE A 37 9.38 -7.41 5.44
C ILE A 37 10.61 -8.32 5.51
N GLY A 38 10.45 -9.59 5.88
CA GLY A 38 11.54 -10.56 5.97
C GLY A 38 11.96 -11.18 4.63
N LEU A 39 11.30 -10.84 3.53
CA LEU A 39 11.65 -11.36 2.22
C LEU A 39 12.88 -10.64 1.66
N ASN A 40 14.06 -11.29 1.78
CA ASN A 40 15.35 -10.78 1.35
C ASN A 40 16.08 -11.71 0.37
N ARG A 41 15.38 -12.65 -0.22
CA ARG A 41 15.90 -13.63 -1.18
C ARG A 41 15.00 -13.70 -2.40
N PRO A 42 15.53 -14.09 -3.57
CA PRO A 42 14.74 -14.33 -4.76
C PRO A 42 13.63 -15.36 -4.50
N LEU A 43 12.49 -15.17 -5.17
CA LEU A 43 11.38 -16.10 -5.13
C LEU A 43 11.69 -17.34 -5.99
N GLY A 44 11.29 -18.51 -5.50
CA GLY A 44 11.31 -19.71 -6.32
C GLY A 44 10.31 -19.64 -7.49
N PRO A 45 10.53 -20.40 -8.59
CA PRO A 45 9.69 -20.34 -9.79
C PRO A 45 8.20 -20.58 -9.53
N GLY A 46 7.85 -21.44 -8.57
CA GLY A 46 6.46 -21.69 -8.18
C GLY A 46 5.77 -20.46 -7.63
N TRP A 47 6.44 -19.69 -6.79
CA TRP A 47 5.91 -18.44 -6.25
C TRP A 47 5.83 -17.32 -7.29
N VAL A 48 6.81 -17.26 -8.20
CA VAL A 48 6.75 -16.33 -9.34
C VAL A 48 5.50 -16.63 -10.18
N SER A 49 5.31 -17.89 -10.58
CA SER A 49 4.12 -18.31 -11.35
C SER A 49 2.81 -18.06 -10.62
N PHE A 50 2.77 -18.22 -9.28
CA PHE A 50 1.61 -17.93 -8.45
C PHE A 50 1.26 -16.43 -8.51
N ILE A 51 2.23 -15.56 -8.24
CA ILE A 51 2.07 -14.11 -8.25
C ILE A 51 1.64 -13.61 -9.63
N GLU A 52 2.30 -14.08 -10.69
CA GLU A 52 1.95 -13.72 -12.07
C GLU A 52 0.50 -14.05 -12.42
N ARG A 53 -0.01 -15.22 -11.96
CA ARG A 53 -1.40 -15.61 -12.19
C ARG A 53 -2.37 -14.73 -11.42
N VAL A 54 -2.06 -14.36 -10.18
CA VAL A 54 -2.87 -13.42 -9.40
C VAL A 54 -2.93 -12.07 -10.11
N ASN A 55 -1.79 -11.54 -10.54
CA ASN A 55 -1.72 -10.27 -11.27
C ASN A 55 -2.46 -10.32 -12.62
N ALA A 56 -2.31 -11.43 -13.38
CA ALA A 56 -2.98 -11.61 -14.66
C ALA A 56 -4.52 -11.67 -14.54
N ALA A 57 -5.05 -12.07 -13.39
CA ALA A 57 -6.49 -12.10 -13.15
C ALA A 57 -7.13 -10.71 -13.09
N ARG A 58 -6.35 -9.65 -12.85
CA ARG A 58 -6.80 -8.26 -12.78
C ARG A 58 -7.97 -8.08 -11.80
N LEU A 59 -7.91 -8.75 -10.67
CA LEU A 59 -8.87 -8.62 -9.59
C LEU A 59 -8.34 -7.65 -8.53
N PRO A 60 -9.21 -7.00 -7.74
CA PRO A 60 -8.76 -6.15 -6.64
C PRO A 60 -7.95 -6.95 -5.62
N VAL A 61 -6.77 -6.47 -5.27
CA VAL A 61 -5.89 -7.06 -4.25
C VAL A 61 -5.65 -6.06 -3.13
N LEU A 62 -5.88 -6.49 -1.90
CA LEU A 62 -5.45 -5.82 -0.68
C LEU A 62 -4.18 -6.51 -0.17
N ALA A 63 -3.05 -5.82 -0.22
CA ALA A 63 -1.82 -6.31 0.39
C ALA A 63 -1.74 -5.89 1.86
N VAL A 64 -1.39 -6.85 2.71
CA VAL A 64 -1.20 -6.64 4.15
C VAL A 64 0.27 -6.36 4.40
N ASP A 65 0.55 -5.19 4.93
CA ASP A 65 1.85 -4.66 5.29
C ASP A 65 2.75 -4.31 4.09
N VAL A 66 3.13 -5.27 3.28
CA VAL A 66 3.95 -5.10 2.06
C VAL A 66 3.40 -6.04 0.99
N PRO A 67 3.24 -5.61 -0.27
CA PRO A 67 2.89 -6.53 -1.35
C PRO A 67 3.88 -7.69 -1.43
N SER A 68 3.36 -8.93 -1.46
CA SER A 68 4.21 -10.12 -1.49
C SER A 68 5.11 -10.13 -2.71
N GLY A 69 6.39 -10.37 -2.47
CA GLY A 69 7.43 -10.31 -3.49
C GLY A 69 8.13 -8.96 -3.63
N LEU A 70 7.63 -7.90 -2.99
CA LEU A 70 8.29 -6.59 -3.00
C LEU A 70 9.33 -6.50 -1.88
N ASN A 71 10.51 -6.00 -2.18
CA ASN A 71 11.53 -5.73 -1.17
C ASN A 71 11.17 -4.44 -0.41
N ALA A 72 11.03 -4.57 0.91
CA ALA A 72 10.57 -3.47 1.76
C ALA A 72 11.57 -2.30 1.87
N ASP A 73 12.84 -2.54 1.60
CA ASP A 73 13.91 -1.52 1.70
C ASP A 73 14.20 -0.85 0.36
N THR A 74 14.24 -1.65 -0.72
CA THR A 74 14.60 -1.16 -2.06
C THR A 74 13.40 -0.79 -2.92
N GLY A 75 12.24 -1.39 -2.66
CA GLY A 75 11.04 -1.25 -3.50
C GLY A 75 11.08 -2.04 -4.79
N GLU A 76 12.10 -2.86 -4.98
CA GLU A 76 12.23 -3.71 -6.16
C GLU A 76 11.52 -5.06 -5.96
N PRO A 77 10.91 -5.64 -7.00
CA PRO A 77 10.34 -6.98 -6.92
C PRO A 77 11.45 -8.02 -6.82
N GLN A 78 11.24 -9.04 -6.00
CA GLN A 78 12.09 -10.24 -5.89
C GLN A 78 11.68 -11.26 -6.95
N GLU A 79 12.02 -11.04 -8.22
CA GLU A 79 11.59 -11.69 -9.45
C GLU A 79 10.15 -11.33 -9.86
N ALA A 80 9.18 -11.40 -8.95
CA ALA A 80 7.80 -10.94 -9.14
C ALA A 80 7.26 -10.36 -7.84
N ALA A 81 6.29 -9.45 -7.94
CA ALA A 81 5.56 -8.93 -6.79
C ALA A 81 4.07 -8.77 -7.12
N ILE A 82 3.22 -8.88 -6.11
CA ILE A 82 1.79 -8.63 -6.21
C ILE A 82 1.55 -7.17 -6.62
N GLU A 83 0.70 -6.95 -7.63
CA GLU A 83 0.19 -5.65 -8.03
C GLU A 83 -1.07 -5.34 -7.21
N ALA A 84 -0.87 -4.74 -6.03
CA ALA A 84 -1.98 -4.43 -5.13
C ALA A 84 -2.79 -3.23 -5.63
N SER A 85 -4.12 -3.28 -5.40
CA SER A 85 -4.99 -2.11 -5.56
C SER A 85 -4.89 -1.19 -4.35
N LEU A 86 -4.64 -1.79 -3.18
CA LEU A 86 -4.47 -1.12 -1.90
C LEU A 86 -3.45 -1.90 -1.07
N THR A 87 -2.51 -1.19 -0.48
CA THR A 87 -1.61 -1.74 0.54
C THR A 87 -1.94 -1.10 1.89
N LEU A 88 -2.31 -1.93 2.86
CA LEU A 88 -2.53 -1.53 4.24
C LEU A 88 -1.28 -1.83 5.05
N THR A 89 -0.41 -0.84 5.20
CA THR A 89 0.86 -1.02 5.91
C THR A 89 0.72 -0.78 7.40
N VAL A 90 1.45 -1.58 8.19
CA VAL A 90 1.37 -1.59 9.65
C VAL A 90 2.41 -0.64 10.25
N GLY A 91 1.96 0.24 11.13
CA GLY A 91 2.80 1.20 11.86
C GLY A 91 3.26 2.37 11.01
N ALA A 92 4.08 2.11 10.01
CA ALA A 92 4.58 3.12 9.08
C ALA A 92 4.89 2.50 7.70
N PRO A 93 4.89 3.31 6.63
CA PRO A 93 5.36 2.86 5.32
C PRO A 93 6.82 2.41 5.38
N LYS A 94 7.12 1.32 4.70
CA LYS A 94 8.51 0.88 4.52
C LYS A 94 9.17 1.73 3.44
N SER A 95 10.44 2.05 3.61
CA SER A 95 11.17 2.99 2.74
C SER A 95 11.11 2.61 1.26
N GLY A 96 11.15 1.31 0.97
CA GLY A 96 11.04 0.79 -0.40
C GLY A 96 9.71 1.11 -1.06
N MET A 97 8.59 1.08 -0.32
CA MET A 97 7.26 1.35 -0.87
C MET A 97 7.06 2.80 -1.31
N LEU A 98 7.88 3.73 -0.82
CA LEU A 98 7.84 5.15 -1.18
C LEU A 98 8.67 5.47 -2.43
N ARG A 99 9.38 4.50 -2.98
CA ARG A 99 10.20 4.67 -4.19
C ARG A 99 9.35 4.49 -5.44
N GLU A 100 9.69 5.21 -6.48
CA GLU A 100 8.99 5.18 -7.77
C GLU A 100 8.89 3.76 -8.36
N VAL A 101 9.94 2.96 -8.22
CA VAL A 101 10.00 1.57 -8.69
C VAL A 101 8.92 0.69 -8.05
N ALA A 102 8.47 1.01 -6.84
CA ALA A 102 7.45 0.26 -6.11
C ALA A 102 6.01 0.62 -6.48
N TRP A 103 5.77 1.78 -7.11
CA TRP A 103 4.42 2.28 -7.37
C TRP A 103 3.51 1.33 -8.15
N PRO A 104 4.00 0.56 -9.14
CA PRO A 104 3.16 -0.41 -9.83
C PRO A 104 2.60 -1.51 -8.93
N PHE A 105 3.25 -1.78 -7.80
CA PHE A 105 2.92 -2.88 -6.90
C PHE A 105 2.13 -2.45 -5.67
N VAL A 106 2.37 -1.22 -5.18
CA VAL A 106 1.82 -0.74 -3.90
C VAL A 106 0.36 -0.32 -4.02
N GLY A 107 -0.05 0.23 -5.18
CA GLY A 107 -1.37 0.81 -5.33
C GLY A 107 -1.60 1.99 -4.37
N ARG A 108 -2.82 2.11 -3.85
CA ARG A 108 -3.11 3.10 -2.82
C ARG A 108 -2.50 2.65 -1.49
N LEU A 109 -1.68 3.52 -0.88
CA LEU A 109 -1.02 3.24 0.39
C LEU A 109 -1.82 3.83 1.55
N GLU A 110 -2.24 2.97 2.47
CA GLU A 110 -2.90 3.34 3.72
C GLU A 110 -2.07 2.85 4.90
N VAL A 111 -2.04 3.63 5.96
CA VAL A 111 -1.28 3.29 7.18
C VAL A 111 -2.25 2.94 8.30
N THR A 112 -2.02 1.82 8.97
CA THR A 112 -2.70 1.47 10.22
C THR A 112 -1.71 1.58 11.38
N PRO A 113 -1.72 2.71 12.11
CA PRO A 113 -0.76 2.92 13.19
C PRO A 113 -1.13 2.14 14.47
N ASP A 114 -2.44 1.92 14.68
CA ASP A 114 -2.97 1.33 15.93
C ASP A 114 -3.29 -0.16 15.77
N VAL A 115 -2.25 -0.97 15.79
CA VAL A 115 -2.35 -2.45 15.76
C VAL A 115 -1.74 -3.09 17.01
N GLY A 116 -1.68 -2.35 18.12
CA GLY A 116 -1.09 -2.82 19.37
C GLY A 116 0.44 -2.81 19.38
N LEU A 117 1.07 -2.09 18.48
CA LEU A 117 2.52 -1.87 18.51
C LEU A 117 2.90 -0.92 19.65
N ALA A 118 4.04 -1.17 20.27
CA ALA A 118 4.63 -0.20 21.19
C ALA A 118 5.03 1.08 20.41
N PRO A 119 4.90 2.28 21.02
CA PRO A 119 5.39 3.50 20.39
C PRO A 119 6.85 3.37 19.98
N CYS A 120 7.18 3.80 18.77
CA CYS A 120 8.55 3.80 18.30
C CYS A 120 9.35 4.86 19.09
N PRO A 121 10.44 4.49 19.78
CA PRO A 121 11.26 5.44 20.53
C PRO A 121 12.20 6.27 19.63
N LEU A 122 12.31 5.90 18.36
CA LEU A 122 13.17 6.56 17.40
C LEU A 122 12.42 7.67 16.69
N GLN A 123 13.08 8.81 16.50
CA GLN A 123 12.58 9.88 15.64
C GLN A 123 13.15 9.66 14.24
N GLY A 124 12.26 9.58 13.24
CA GLY A 124 12.65 9.53 11.84
C GLY A 124 12.83 10.92 11.24
N GLU A 125 13.56 11.00 10.14
CA GLU A 125 13.72 12.24 9.35
C GLU A 125 12.46 12.54 8.52
N LEU A 126 11.63 11.54 8.25
CA LEU A 126 10.38 11.65 7.51
C LEU A 126 9.22 11.29 8.43
N GLN A 127 8.13 12.05 8.31
CA GLN A 127 6.88 11.77 8.99
C GLN A 127 5.79 11.49 7.96
N TRP A 128 5.11 10.37 8.11
CA TRP A 128 3.90 10.10 7.37
C TRP A 128 2.73 10.84 8.00
N THR A 129 2.08 11.70 7.24
CA THR A 129 0.96 12.50 7.71
C THR A 129 -0.32 11.67 7.71
N LEU A 130 -0.99 11.63 8.85
CA LEU A 130 -2.26 10.94 9.06
C LEU A 130 -3.42 11.93 9.12
N PRO A 131 -4.67 11.50 8.88
CA PRO A 131 -5.85 12.35 9.03
C PRO A 131 -5.96 13.00 10.40
N GLU A 132 -5.52 12.31 11.46
CA GLU A 132 -5.53 12.77 12.84
C GLU A 132 -4.61 13.96 13.07
N ASP A 133 -3.53 14.10 12.28
CA ASP A 133 -2.63 15.26 12.36
C ASP A 133 -3.32 16.55 11.96
N PHE A 134 -4.44 16.46 11.25
CA PHE A 134 -5.30 17.57 10.87
C PHE A 134 -6.55 17.69 11.74
N ALA A 135 -6.64 16.95 12.85
CA ALA A 135 -7.74 17.08 13.78
C ALA A 135 -7.84 18.54 14.27
N GLY A 136 -9.00 19.18 14.04
CA GLY A 136 -9.20 20.60 14.36
C GLY A 136 -8.93 21.57 13.20
N TYR A 137 -8.59 21.09 12.01
CA TYR A 137 -8.53 21.89 10.78
C TYR A 137 -9.72 21.59 9.86
N PRO A 138 -10.31 22.63 9.21
CA PRO A 138 -10.04 24.06 9.46
C PRO A 138 -10.59 24.48 10.83
N PRO A 139 -9.91 25.41 11.52
CA PRO A 139 -10.39 25.90 12.83
C PRO A 139 -11.75 26.57 12.66
N ALA A 140 -12.62 26.37 13.67
CA ALA A 140 -13.93 27.03 13.70
C ALA A 140 -13.74 28.55 13.70
N ARG A 141 -14.41 29.24 12.76
CA ARG A 141 -14.36 30.69 12.69
C ARG A 141 -15.33 31.30 13.71
N ALA A 142 -14.86 32.28 14.47
CA ALA A 142 -15.77 33.07 15.29
C ALA A 142 -16.77 33.87 14.44
N ALA A 143 -18.02 33.99 14.90
CA ALA A 143 -19.07 34.69 14.15
C ALA A 143 -18.69 36.15 13.80
N ALA A 144 -17.85 36.80 14.60
CA ALA A 144 -17.34 38.16 14.36
C ALA A 144 -16.03 38.21 13.55
N SER A 145 -15.57 37.10 12.97
CA SER A 145 -14.36 37.09 12.17
C SER A 145 -14.56 37.79 10.82
N HIS A 146 -13.54 38.46 10.34
CA HIS A 146 -13.52 39.16 9.05
C HIS A 146 -12.28 38.72 8.23
N LYS A 147 -12.21 39.13 6.95
CA LYS A 147 -11.13 38.74 6.03
C LYS A 147 -9.70 38.99 6.56
N GLY A 148 -9.51 40.00 7.41
CA GLY A 148 -8.21 40.32 7.98
C GLY A 148 -7.84 39.49 9.21
N SER A 149 -8.81 38.81 9.87
CA SER A 149 -8.52 37.98 11.06
C SER A 149 -7.99 36.58 10.74
N CYS A 150 -8.09 36.16 9.49
CA CYS A 150 -7.64 34.82 9.04
C CYS A 150 -6.29 34.84 8.32
N GLY A 151 -5.63 35.99 8.22
CA GLY A 151 -4.38 36.15 7.52
C GLY A 151 -4.53 36.15 5.99
N HIS A 152 -3.41 36.07 5.31
CA HIS A 152 -3.32 36.00 3.85
C HIS A 152 -2.58 34.72 3.44
N LEU A 153 -3.12 34.00 2.47
CA LEU A 153 -2.45 32.87 1.84
C LEU A 153 -1.74 33.39 0.58
N ALA A 154 -0.43 33.20 0.51
CA ALA A 154 0.33 33.37 -0.71
C ALA A 154 0.65 31.99 -1.28
N ILE A 155 0.32 31.77 -2.54
CA ILE A 155 0.63 30.52 -3.26
C ILE A 155 1.71 30.86 -4.29
N VAL A 156 2.86 30.17 -4.19
CA VAL A 156 3.94 30.23 -5.18
C VAL A 156 4.03 28.83 -5.79
N ALA A 157 3.44 28.68 -6.96
CA ALA A 157 3.33 27.38 -7.63
C ALA A 157 3.24 27.54 -9.15
N GLY A 158 3.46 26.43 -9.85
CA GLY A 158 3.44 26.37 -11.30
C GLY A 158 4.75 26.86 -11.92
N SER A 159 4.80 26.81 -13.24
CA SER A 159 5.86 27.37 -14.07
C SER A 159 5.29 27.83 -15.39
N LEU A 160 6.11 28.45 -16.24
CA LEU A 160 5.67 28.91 -17.57
C LEU A 160 5.08 27.73 -18.36
N GLY A 161 3.79 27.82 -18.71
CA GLY A 161 3.06 26.75 -19.40
C GLY A 161 2.41 25.71 -18.47
N TYR A 162 2.65 25.75 -17.15
CA TYR A 162 2.13 24.79 -16.17
C TYR A 162 1.39 25.51 -15.03
N HIS A 163 0.28 26.18 -15.39
CA HIS A 163 -0.48 26.99 -14.43
C HIS A 163 -1.51 26.19 -13.62
N GLY A 164 -1.93 25.01 -14.11
CA GLY A 164 -3.01 24.22 -13.52
C GLY A 164 -2.73 23.68 -12.10
N ALA A 165 -1.46 23.58 -11.73
CA ALA A 165 -1.10 23.12 -10.38
C ALA A 165 -1.27 24.21 -9.30
N ALA A 166 -1.49 25.47 -9.69
CA ALA A 166 -1.66 26.59 -8.77
C ALA A 166 -3.13 27.05 -8.60
N VAL A 167 -4.06 26.44 -9.33
CA VAL A 167 -5.49 26.80 -9.36
C VAL A 167 -6.32 25.92 -8.46
#